data_1a19515472bb353fbe5307fc0e3d8248
#
_entry.id   1a19515472bb353fbe5307fc0e3d8248
#
_cell.length_a   1.000
_cell.length_b   1.000
_cell.length_c   1.000
_cell.angle_alpha   90.00
_cell.angle_beta   90.00
_cell.angle_gamma   90.00
#
_symmetry.space_group_name_H-M   'P 1'
#
loop_
_entity.id
_entity.type
_entity.pdbx_description
1 polymer ?
#
loop_
_entity_poly.entity_id
_entity_poly.type
_entity_poly.pdbx_seq_one_letter_code
_entity_poly.pdbx_strand_id
1 'polypeptide(L)'
;MPELPFKILGIEHVGIAVKDLNSISEIFGDLLGLDLHRREKVADQKVITDIYHAGKDKLEFLKATSPDSPIAKFLEKKAEGGHHIALVVDNLQSALDYLNDQGVQIIDTKPRIGVERFNIAFIHPKSTGGILIELCEKKENSL
;
A
#
# COMPACT_ATOMS: atom_id res chain seq x y z
N MET A 1 -29.03 7.08 0.55
CA MET A 1 -27.96 6.06 0.69
C MET A 1 -27.87 5.60 2.12
N PRO A 2 -27.88 4.30 2.36
CA PRO A 2 -27.65 3.83 3.73
C PRO A 2 -26.26 4.27 4.17
N GLU A 3 -26.14 4.57 5.43
CA GLU A 3 -24.90 4.98 6.04
C GLU A 3 -23.95 3.77 6.14
N LEU A 4 -22.71 3.93 5.69
CA LEU A 4 -21.71 2.87 5.77
C LEU A 4 -21.10 2.81 7.17
N PRO A 5 -20.69 1.63 7.64
CA PRO A 5 -20.08 1.49 8.97
C PRO A 5 -18.63 2.00 9.04
N PHE A 6 -18.12 2.57 7.98
CA PHE A 6 -16.76 3.13 7.92
C PHE A 6 -16.73 4.27 6.91
N LYS A 7 -15.67 5.07 6.97
CA LYS A 7 -15.43 6.17 6.02
C LYS A 7 -14.05 6.06 5.41
N ILE A 8 -13.97 6.39 4.12
CA ILE A 8 -12.68 6.59 3.45
C ILE A 8 -12.26 8.03 3.75
N LEU A 9 -11.09 8.18 4.37
CA LEU A 9 -10.60 9.50 4.77
C LEU A 9 -9.69 10.13 3.72
N GLY A 10 -9.18 9.36 2.78
CA GLY A 10 -8.33 9.86 1.71
C GLY A 10 -7.39 8.80 1.16
N ILE A 11 -6.50 9.23 0.28
CA ILE A 11 -5.42 8.37 -0.24
C ILE A 11 -4.25 8.49 0.72
N GLU A 12 -3.73 7.35 1.17
CA GLU A 12 -2.53 7.31 2.02
C GLU A 12 -1.28 7.33 1.12
N HIS A 13 -1.23 6.45 0.14
CA HIS A 13 -0.10 6.40 -0.79
C HIS A 13 -0.44 5.64 -2.06
N VAL A 14 0.42 5.80 -3.07
CA VAL A 14 0.44 4.96 -4.27
C VAL A 14 1.69 4.10 -4.18
N GLY A 15 1.52 2.78 -4.28
CA GLY A 15 2.62 1.82 -4.23
C GLY A 15 3.08 1.45 -5.63
N ILE A 16 4.39 1.47 -5.86
CA ILE A 16 5.00 1.23 -7.17
C ILE A 16 6.08 0.17 -7.00
N ALA A 17 5.98 -0.92 -7.76
CA ALA A 17 6.95 -2.00 -7.73
C ALA A 17 8.12 -1.66 -8.65
N VAL A 18 9.35 -1.77 -8.14
CA VAL A 18 10.55 -1.42 -8.90
C VAL A 18 11.65 -2.45 -8.67
N LYS A 19 12.59 -2.50 -9.62
CA LYS A 19 13.75 -3.38 -9.54
C LYS A 19 14.94 -2.70 -8.86
N ASP A 20 15.03 -1.36 -8.96
CA ASP A 20 16.18 -0.60 -8.48
C ASP A 20 15.74 0.70 -7.83
N LEU A 21 16.14 0.89 -6.57
CA LEU A 21 15.81 2.11 -5.83
C LEU A 21 16.74 3.27 -6.18
N ASN A 22 17.94 3.01 -6.70
CA ASN A 22 18.87 4.07 -7.05
C ASN A 22 18.37 4.91 -8.23
N SER A 23 17.85 4.25 -9.27
CA SER A 23 17.28 4.98 -10.41
C SER A 23 16.07 5.81 -10.01
N ILE A 24 15.27 5.31 -9.04
CA ILE A 24 14.15 6.04 -8.50
C ILE A 24 14.62 7.29 -7.75
N SER A 25 15.67 7.16 -6.95
CA SER A 25 16.25 8.29 -6.21
C SER A 25 16.73 9.39 -7.16
N GLU A 26 17.36 9.03 -8.28
CA GLU A 26 17.80 10.00 -9.28
C GLU A 26 16.65 10.78 -9.90
N ILE A 27 15.57 10.08 -10.30
CA ILE A 27 14.44 10.73 -10.96
C ILE A 27 13.57 11.48 -9.96
N PHE A 28 13.09 10.79 -8.93
CA PHE A 28 12.11 11.37 -8.02
C PHE A 28 12.73 12.27 -6.96
N GLY A 29 13.91 11.92 -6.48
CA GLY A 29 14.62 12.73 -5.51
C GLY A 29 15.35 13.90 -6.15
N ASP A 30 16.33 13.60 -7.02
CA ASP A 30 17.23 14.63 -7.55
C ASP A 30 16.58 15.49 -8.62
N LEU A 31 15.91 14.88 -9.60
CA LEU A 31 15.37 15.64 -10.73
C LEU A 31 13.99 16.23 -10.48
N LEU A 32 13.10 15.50 -9.81
CA LEU A 32 11.76 15.99 -9.49
C LEU A 32 11.69 16.71 -8.13
N GLY A 33 12.74 16.60 -7.33
CA GLY A 33 12.83 17.34 -6.07
C GLY A 33 11.96 16.84 -4.95
N LEU A 34 11.50 15.58 -4.99
CA LEU A 34 10.72 15.03 -3.90
C LEU A 34 11.62 14.65 -2.73
N ASP A 35 11.11 14.85 -1.52
CA ASP A 35 11.85 14.50 -0.32
C ASP A 35 11.70 13.01 0.00
N LEU A 36 12.82 12.31 0.15
CA LEU A 36 12.82 10.96 0.68
C LEU A 36 12.54 11.07 2.17
N HIS A 37 11.34 10.67 2.58
CA HIS A 37 10.93 10.72 3.97
C HIS A 37 11.65 9.65 4.79
N ARG A 38 11.64 8.42 4.31
CA ARG A 38 12.34 7.32 4.97
C ARG A 38 12.41 6.09 4.07
N ARG A 39 13.37 5.23 4.41
CA ARG A 39 13.46 3.88 3.85
C ARG A 39 13.09 2.90 4.95
N GLU A 40 12.22 1.96 4.65
CA GLU A 40 11.76 0.98 5.63
C GLU A 40 11.82 -0.43 5.06
N LYS A 41 12.37 -1.35 5.84
CA LYS A 41 12.37 -2.77 5.49
C LYS A 41 11.18 -3.44 6.18
N VAL A 42 10.32 -4.05 5.39
CA VAL A 42 9.15 -4.78 5.89
C VAL A 42 9.45 -6.27 5.73
N ALA A 43 9.95 -6.89 6.79
CA ALA A 43 10.45 -8.27 6.75
C ALA A 43 9.38 -9.28 6.35
N ASP A 44 8.16 -9.15 6.86
CA ASP A 44 7.06 -10.07 6.57
C ASP A 44 6.69 -10.08 5.10
N GLN A 45 6.81 -8.95 4.42
CA GLN A 45 6.49 -8.81 3.00
C GLN A 45 7.72 -8.95 2.12
N LYS A 46 8.89 -9.09 2.73
CA LYS A 46 10.18 -9.25 2.03
C LYS A 46 10.42 -8.13 1.02
N VAL A 47 10.24 -6.90 1.49
CA VAL A 47 10.45 -5.70 0.67
C VAL A 47 11.23 -4.64 1.44
N ILE A 48 11.91 -3.79 0.66
CA ILE A 48 12.43 -2.50 1.13
C ILE A 48 11.59 -1.45 0.42
N THR A 49 11.08 -0.50 1.18
CA THR A 49 10.22 0.55 0.67
C THR A 49 10.87 1.91 0.87
N ASP A 50 10.99 2.68 -0.21
CA ASP A 50 11.37 4.08 -0.13
C ASP A 50 10.10 4.93 -0.19
N ILE A 51 9.92 5.78 0.81
CA ILE A 51 8.73 6.60 0.98
C ILE A 51 9.08 8.05 0.66
N TYR A 52 8.47 8.59 -0.38
CA TYR A 52 8.65 10.00 -0.79
C TYR A 52 7.39 10.79 -0.49
N HIS A 53 7.56 12.02 0.00
CA HIS A 53 6.45 12.97 0.10
C HIS A 53 6.21 13.62 -1.26
N ALA A 54 4.96 13.67 -1.67
CA ALA A 54 4.50 14.38 -2.85
C ALA A 54 3.33 15.27 -2.41
N GLY A 55 3.65 16.42 -1.84
CA GLY A 55 2.67 17.26 -1.18
C GLY A 55 2.11 16.59 0.06
N LYS A 56 0.80 16.41 0.11
CA LYS A 56 0.12 15.75 1.24
C LYS A 56 0.17 14.23 1.15
N ASP A 57 0.40 13.72 -0.05
CA ASP A 57 0.32 12.28 -0.31
C ASP A 57 1.73 11.69 -0.38
N LYS A 58 1.80 10.38 -0.48
CA LYS A 58 3.08 9.67 -0.54
C LYS A 58 3.16 8.77 -1.75
N LEU A 59 4.37 8.65 -2.28
CA LEU A 59 4.71 7.61 -3.25
C LEU A 59 5.63 6.63 -2.54
N GLU A 60 5.31 5.34 -2.63
CA GLU A 60 6.11 4.29 -2.01
C GLU A 60 6.64 3.37 -3.10
N PHE A 61 7.98 3.27 -3.17
CA PHE A 61 8.64 2.41 -4.15
C PHE A 61 9.12 1.15 -3.44
N LEU A 62 8.62 0.00 -3.92
CA LEU A 62 8.83 -1.28 -3.26
C LEU A 62 9.79 -2.14 -4.07
N LYS A 63 10.88 -2.54 -3.44
CA LYS A 63 11.85 -3.46 -4.02
C LYS A 63 11.86 -4.76 -3.24
N ALA A 64 11.79 -5.89 -3.94
CA ALA A 64 11.86 -7.21 -3.31
C ALA A 64 13.22 -7.45 -2.67
N THR A 65 13.24 -8.06 -1.48
CA THR A 65 14.48 -8.48 -0.82
C THR A 65 14.81 -9.94 -1.08
N SER A 66 13.86 -10.70 -1.67
CA SER A 66 14.09 -12.11 -2.01
C SER A 66 13.16 -12.52 -3.16
N PRO A 67 13.51 -13.61 -3.89
CA PRO A 67 12.69 -14.05 -5.04
C PRO A 67 11.27 -14.48 -4.68
N ASP A 68 11.00 -14.85 -3.43
CA ASP A 68 9.67 -15.27 -3.00
C ASP A 68 8.81 -14.11 -2.46
N SER A 69 9.30 -12.87 -2.56
CA SER A 69 8.53 -11.69 -2.22
C SER A 69 7.34 -11.52 -3.19
N PRO A 70 6.17 -11.06 -2.71
CA PRO A 70 5.06 -10.70 -3.61
C PRO A 70 5.46 -9.70 -4.69
N ILE A 71 6.36 -8.77 -4.38
CA ILE A 71 6.86 -7.79 -5.36
C ILE A 71 7.70 -8.48 -6.44
N ALA A 72 8.55 -9.43 -6.07
CA ALA A 72 9.33 -10.20 -7.05
C ALA A 72 8.40 -10.96 -8.00
N LYS A 73 7.36 -11.59 -7.46
CA LYS A 73 6.38 -12.34 -8.26
C LYS A 73 5.59 -11.41 -9.17
N PHE A 74 5.23 -10.23 -8.69
CA PHE A 74 4.54 -9.22 -9.50
C PHE A 74 5.41 -8.82 -10.70
N LEU A 75 6.70 -8.57 -10.48
CA LEU A 75 7.62 -8.14 -11.53
C LEU A 75 7.96 -9.24 -12.54
N GLU A 76 7.78 -10.51 -12.18
CA GLU A 76 7.91 -11.62 -13.14
C GLU A 76 6.81 -11.61 -14.18
N LYS A 77 5.61 -11.16 -13.81
CA LYS A 77 4.43 -11.18 -14.69
C LYS A 77 4.16 -9.85 -15.35
N LYS A 78 4.59 -8.76 -14.72
CA LYS A 78 4.32 -7.40 -15.18
C LYS A 78 5.58 -6.57 -15.10
N ALA A 79 5.66 -5.55 -15.95
CA ALA A 79 6.75 -4.58 -15.90
C ALA A 79 6.68 -3.76 -14.61
N GLU A 80 7.74 -3.03 -14.32
CA GLU A 80 7.75 -2.06 -13.23
C GLU A 80 6.58 -1.09 -13.36
N GLY A 81 6.01 -0.69 -12.26
CA GLY A 81 4.91 0.27 -12.28
C GLY A 81 3.96 0.13 -11.11
N GLY A 82 2.75 0.60 -11.31
CA GLY A 82 1.73 0.63 -10.27
C GLY A 82 1.44 -0.73 -9.69
N HIS A 83 1.51 -0.84 -8.37
CA HIS A 83 1.24 -2.08 -7.64
C HIS A 83 -0.07 -1.99 -6.87
N HIS A 84 -0.26 -0.91 -6.12
CA HIS A 84 -1.48 -0.74 -5.32
C HIS A 84 -1.77 0.72 -5.02
N ILE A 85 -3.01 0.97 -4.60
CA ILE A 85 -3.45 2.25 -4.05
C ILE A 85 -3.90 1.98 -2.62
N ALA A 86 -3.41 2.76 -1.67
CA ALA A 86 -3.81 2.64 -0.27
C ALA A 86 -4.78 3.76 0.10
N LEU A 87 -5.90 3.37 0.69
CA LEU A 87 -6.93 4.28 1.16
C LEU A 87 -6.98 4.24 2.69
N VAL A 88 -6.99 5.42 3.30
CA VAL A 88 -7.12 5.52 4.76
C VAL A 88 -8.58 5.36 5.12
N VAL A 89 -8.86 4.49 6.10
CA VAL A 89 -10.20 4.30 6.65
C VAL A 89 -10.21 4.64 8.14
N ASP A 90 -11.36 5.02 8.64
CA ASP A 90 -11.51 5.33 10.07
C ASP A 90 -11.65 4.08 10.93
N ASN A 91 -12.15 2.98 10.37
CA ASN A 91 -12.32 1.72 11.10
C ASN A 91 -12.12 0.54 10.15
N LEU A 92 -10.93 -0.03 10.19
CA LEU A 92 -10.54 -1.08 9.25
C LEU A 92 -11.35 -2.37 9.43
N GLN A 93 -11.54 -2.82 10.68
CA GLN A 93 -12.28 -4.06 10.89
C GLN A 93 -13.74 -3.94 10.44
N SER A 94 -14.37 -2.79 10.69
CA SER A 94 -15.73 -2.55 10.22
C SER A 94 -15.82 -2.55 8.71
N ALA A 95 -14.80 -1.98 8.04
CA ALA A 95 -14.73 -1.99 6.58
C ALA A 95 -14.62 -3.42 6.05
N LEU A 96 -13.73 -4.23 6.64
CA LEU A 96 -13.53 -5.62 6.21
C LEU A 96 -14.79 -6.45 6.41
N ASP A 97 -15.44 -6.32 7.57
CA ASP A 97 -16.66 -7.06 7.86
C ASP A 97 -17.78 -6.70 6.87
N TYR A 98 -17.95 -5.41 6.62
CA TYR A 98 -18.97 -4.93 5.68
C TYR A 98 -18.71 -5.44 4.26
N LEU A 99 -17.48 -5.29 3.78
CA LEU A 99 -17.12 -5.73 2.44
C LEU A 99 -17.29 -7.24 2.27
N ASN A 100 -16.88 -7.99 3.28
CA ASN A 100 -17.05 -9.44 3.26
C ASN A 100 -18.53 -9.82 3.18
N ASP A 101 -19.39 -9.15 3.95
CA ASP A 101 -20.84 -9.39 3.94
C ASP A 101 -21.47 -9.04 2.59
N GLN A 102 -20.88 -8.09 1.86
CA GLN A 102 -21.36 -7.69 0.53
C GLN A 102 -20.79 -8.56 -0.60
N GLY A 103 -20.04 -9.59 -0.28
CA GLY A 103 -19.49 -10.52 -1.27
C GLY A 103 -18.22 -10.06 -1.94
N VAL A 104 -17.57 -9.02 -1.41
CA VAL A 104 -16.28 -8.55 -1.92
C VAL A 104 -15.19 -9.55 -1.49
N GLN A 105 -14.35 -9.94 -2.43
CA GLN A 105 -13.24 -10.84 -2.13
C GLN A 105 -12.10 -10.06 -1.50
N ILE A 106 -11.84 -10.33 -0.22
CA ILE A 106 -10.75 -9.70 0.51
C ILE A 106 -9.62 -10.70 0.72
N ILE A 107 -8.37 -10.21 0.66
CA ILE A 107 -7.20 -11.06 0.84
C ILE A 107 -6.97 -11.29 2.34
N ASP A 108 -7.07 -10.23 3.13
CA ASP A 108 -6.86 -10.28 4.57
C ASP A 108 -8.18 -10.09 5.29
N THR A 109 -8.67 -11.12 5.96
CA THR A 109 -9.89 -11.02 6.77
C THR A 109 -9.65 -10.34 8.11
N LYS A 110 -8.39 -10.27 8.52
CA LYS A 110 -7.97 -9.58 9.74
C LYS A 110 -6.84 -8.61 9.40
N PRO A 111 -6.81 -7.44 10.05
CA PRO A 111 -5.73 -6.49 9.86
C PRO A 111 -4.36 -7.07 10.22
N ARG A 112 -3.33 -6.62 9.51
CA ARG A 112 -1.94 -6.91 9.82
C ARG A 112 -1.14 -5.61 9.81
N ILE A 113 0.09 -5.65 10.29
CA ILE A 113 0.94 -4.47 10.37
C ILE A 113 1.66 -4.27 9.05
N GLY A 114 1.53 -3.09 8.47
CA GLY A 114 2.22 -2.69 7.24
C GLY A 114 3.27 -1.62 7.47
N VAL A 115 3.61 -0.93 6.39
CA VAL A 115 4.58 0.15 6.39
C VAL A 115 4.14 1.24 7.37
N GLU A 116 5.08 1.84 8.07
CA GLU A 116 4.86 2.86 9.10
C GLU A 116 3.94 2.38 10.23
N ARG A 117 3.85 1.07 10.40
CA ARG A 117 3.09 0.41 11.47
C ARG A 117 1.59 0.66 11.41
N PHE A 118 1.07 1.01 10.25
CA PHE A 118 -0.37 1.08 10.05
C PHE A 118 -0.98 -0.32 10.10
N ASN A 119 -2.22 -0.41 10.54
CA ASN A 119 -3.00 -1.63 10.36
C ASN A 119 -3.47 -1.65 8.92
N ILE A 120 -3.24 -2.74 8.21
CA ILE A 120 -3.57 -2.83 6.79
C ILE A 120 -4.31 -4.11 6.46
N ALA A 121 -5.03 -4.10 5.36
CA ALA A 121 -5.63 -5.27 4.74
C ALA A 121 -5.85 -4.99 3.26
N PHE A 122 -5.77 -6.03 2.43
CA PHE A 122 -5.90 -5.89 0.99
C PHE A 122 -7.21 -6.45 0.47
N ILE A 123 -7.80 -5.75 -0.50
CA ILE A 123 -8.94 -6.22 -1.28
C ILE A 123 -8.41 -6.89 -2.53
N HIS A 124 -8.94 -8.07 -2.86
CA HIS A 124 -8.50 -8.81 -4.03
C HIS A 124 -8.83 -8.06 -5.32
N PRO A 125 -7.89 -8.00 -6.30
CA PRO A 125 -8.12 -7.28 -7.55
C PRO A 125 -9.35 -7.73 -8.34
N LYS A 126 -9.80 -8.97 -8.18
CA LYS A 126 -11.02 -9.46 -8.85
C LYS A 126 -12.25 -8.64 -8.48
N SER A 127 -12.30 -8.07 -7.28
CA SER A 127 -13.44 -7.29 -6.83
C SER A 127 -13.32 -5.80 -7.14
N THR A 128 -12.18 -5.36 -7.67
CA THR A 128 -11.90 -3.94 -7.90
C THR A 128 -11.54 -3.61 -9.34
N GLY A 129 -11.86 -4.50 -10.27
CA GLY A 129 -11.55 -4.26 -11.68
C GLY A 129 -10.07 -4.42 -12.03
N GLY A 130 -9.33 -5.21 -11.24
CA GLY A 130 -7.93 -5.50 -11.51
C GLY A 130 -6.96 -4.63 -10.74
N ILE A 131 -7.44 -3.77 -9.85
CA ILE A 131 -6.59 -2.88 -9.04
C ILE A 131 -6.45 -3.46 -7.64
N LEU A 132 -5.22 -3.65 -7.18
CA LEU A 132 -4.98 -4.04 -5.78
C LEU A 132 -5.22 -2.82 -4.90
N ILE A 133 -6.18 -2.93 -3.99
CA ILE A 133 -6.50 -1.86 -3.05
C ILE A 133 -6.05 -2.27 -1.65
N GLU A 134 -5.29 -1.41 -1.01
CA GLU A 134 -4.93 -1.54 0.40
C GLU A 134 -5.83 -0.63 1.20
N LEU A 135 -6.42 -1.15 2.27
CA LEU A 135 -7.11 -0.32 3.27
C LEU A 135 -6.19 -0.20 4.46
N CYS A 136 -6.02 1.00 4.98
CA CYS A 136 -5.12 1.23 6.11
C CYS A 136 -5.78 2.13 7.15
N GLU A 137 -5.48 1.82 8.41
CA GLU A 137 -5.96 2.59 9.55
C GLU A 137 -4.76 2.95 10.40
N LYS A 138 -4.64 4.24 10.72
CA LYS A 138 -3.60 4.71 11.62
C LYS A 138 -3.88 4.22 13.02
N LYS A 139 -2.85 3.73 13.69
CA LYS A 139 -2.98 3.39 15.11
C LYS A 139 -3.16 4.68 15.90
N GLU A 140 -4.00 4.65 16.93
CA GLU A 140 -4.28 5.82 17.77
C GLU A 140 -3.01 6.46 18.34
N ASN A 141 -1.97 5.68 18.59
CA ASN A 141 -0.73 6.15 19.20
C ASN A 141 0.41 6.35 18.21
N SER A 142 0.13 6.32 16.91
CA SER A 142 1.16 6.58 15.90
C SER A 142 1.21 8.06 15.60
N LEU A 143 1.78 8.79 16.52
CA LEU A 143 2.04 10.22 16.34
C LEU A 143 3.45 10.41 15.77
#